data_e7e0a9d9aaad934c1636d59f76395950
#
_entry.id   e7e0a9d9aaad934c1636d59f76395950
#
_cell.length_a   1.000
_cell.length_b   1.000
_cell.length_c   1.000
_cell.angle_alpha   90.00
_cell.angle_beta   90.00
_cell.angle_gamma   90.00
#
_symmetry.space_group_name_H-M   'P 1'
#
loop_
_entity.id
_entity.type
_entity.pdbx_description
1 polymer ?
#
loop_
_entity_poly.entity_id
_entity_poly.type
_entity_poly.pdbx_seq_one_letter_code
_entity_poly.pdbx_strand_id
1 'polypeptide(L)'
;MLPGQPARLLRIHIAESDRYGGKPLYEAIVNKCREMKIAGATVFRGLEGYGETAEMHKHHLTRHDQPILISIVDTAETLARLTPVVEEMMDTGLMAISDVRMVRVQKKAAPANEFAN
;
A
#
# COMPACT_ATOMS: atom_id res chain seq x y z
N MET A 1 -15.95 21.58 -14.09
CA MET A 1 -15.02 20.49 -14.38
C MET A 1 -14.17 20.24 -13.13
N LEU A 2 -14.08 18.97 -12.72
CA LEU A 2 -13.28 18.62 -11.56
C LEU A 2 -11.80 18.59 -11.92
N PRO A 3 -10.92 19.02 -11.01
CA PRO A 3 -9.49 18.98 -11.27
C PRO A 3 -8.95 17.56 -11.24
N GLY A 4 -7.79 17.37 -11.85
CA GLY A 4 -7.07 16.11 -11.79
C GLY A 4 -7.53 15.09 -12.79
N GLN A 5 -6.98 13.90 -12.64
CA GLN A 5 -7.28 12.77 -13.51
C GLN A 5 -7.97 11.67 -12.71
N PRO A 6 -8.83 10.87 -13.37
CA PRO A 6 -9.38 9.70 -12.70
C PRO A 6 -8.27 8.76 -12.28
N ALA A 7 -8.37 8.25 -11.07
CA ALA A 7 -7.40 7.32 -10.53
C ALA A 7 -8.10 6.45 -9.50
N ARG A 8 -7.36 5.57 -8.88
CA ARG A 8 -7.88 4.75 -7.79
C ARG A 8 -6.95 4.76 -6.61
N LEU A 9 -7.55 4.62 -5.45
CA LEU A 9 -6.82 4.48 -4.20
C LEU A 9 -6.99 3.05 -3.74
N LEU A 10 -5.88 2.36 -3.55
CA LEU A 10 -5.88 1.02 -2.98
C LEU A 10 -5.34 1.13 -1.57
N ARG A 11 -6.10 0.61 -0.62
CA ARG A 11 -5.67 0.52 0.77
C ARG A 11 -5.57 -0.94 1.14
N ILE A 12 -4.42 -1.33 1.67
CA ILE A 12 -4.15 -2.70 2.05
C ILE A 12 -3.98 -2.72 3.57
N HIS A 13 -4.87 -3.45 4.24
CA HIS A 13 -4.87 -3.54 5.70
C HIS A 13 -4.33 -4.90 6.10
N ILE A 14 -3.18 -4.92 6.77
CA ILE A 14 -2.52 -6.14 7.20
C ILE A 14 -1.98 -5.91 8.61
N ALA A 15 -1.36 -6.93 9.18
CA ALA A 15 -0.73 -6.82 10.49
C ALA A 15 0.78 -6.73 10.33
N GLU A 16 1.40 -6.07 11.28
CA GLU A 16 2.85 -5.91 11.26
C GLU A 16 3.56 -7.26 11.28
N SER A 17 2.98 -8.24 11.95
CA SER A 17 3.58 -9.58 12.07
C SER A 17 3.39 -10.45 10.83
N ASP A 18 2.58 -10.03 9.87
CA ASP A 18 2.39 -10.83 8.67
C ASP A 18 3.69 -10.95 7.89
N ARG A 19 3.93 -12.16 7.38
CA ARG A 19 5.19 -12.51 6.71
C ARG A 19 4.95 -13.00 5.29
N TYR A 20 5.95 -12.83 4.47
CA TYR A 20 5.95 -13.37 3.11
C TYR A 20 7.39 -13.70 2.74
N GLY A 21 7.66 -14.98 2.47
CA GLY A 21 9.00 -15.38 2.10
C GLY A 21 10.06 -15.05 3.13
N GLY A 22 9.71 -15.13 4.42
CA GLY A 22 10.63 -14.83 5.49
C GLY A 22 10.83 -13.37 5.79
N LYS A 23 10.12 -12.50 5.08
CA LYS A 23 10.21 -11.05 5.28
C LYS A 23 8.89 -10.51 5.81
N PRO A 24 8.90 -9.32 6.42
CA PRO A 24 7.63 -8.66 6.72
C PRO A 24 6.82 -8.48 5.43
N LEU A 25 5.55 -8.84 5.51
CA LEU A 25 4.68 -8.75 4.33
C LEU A 25 4.63 -7.33 3.78
N TYR A 26 4.56 -6.32 4.66
CA TYR A 26 4.46 -4.95 4.18
C TYR A 26 5.69 -4.54 3.36
N GLU A 27 6.88 -5.02 3.74
CA GLU A 27 8.08 -4.74 2.95
C GLU A 27 8.03 -5.46 1.61
N ALA A 28 7.57 -6.71 1.63
CA ALA A 28 7.46 -7.49 0.39
C ALA A 28 6.50 -6.83 -0.58
N ILE A 29 5.39 -6.29 -0.08
CA ILE A 29 4.41 -5.60 -0.93
C ILE A 29 5.02 -4.34 -1.52
N VAL A 30 5.72 -3.54 -0.71
CA VAL A 30 6.35 -2.31 -1.22
C VAL A 30 7.39 -2.65 -2.27
N ASN A 31 8.18 -3.70 -2.05
CA ASN A 31 9.16 -4.13 -3.03
C ASN A 31 8.49 -4.58 -4.33
N LYS A 32 7.37 -5.27 -4.23
CA LYS A 32 6.61 -5.69 -5.41
C LYS A 32 6.10 -4.47 -6.17
N CYS A 33 5.66 -3.46 -5.46
CA CYS A 33 5.22 -2.22 -6.10
C CYS A 33 6.36 -1.58 -6.90
N ARG A 34 7.57 -1.59 -6.35
CA ARG A 34 8.72 -1.08 -7.09
C ARG A 34 9.00 -1.89 -8.34
N GLU A 35 8.97 -3.21 -8.22
CA GLU A 35 9.20 -4.09 -9.35
C GLU A 35 8.19 -3.84 -10.47
N MET A 36 6.95 -3.58 -10.10
CA MET A 36 5.87 -3.37 -11.06
C MET A 36 5.75 -1.93 -11.51
N LYS A 37 6.65 -1.07 -11.07
CA LYS A 37 6.70 0.33 -11.50
C LYS A 37 5.48 1.13 -11.08
N ILE A 38 4.96 0.82 -9.91
CA ILE A 38 3.90 1.60 -9.31
C ILE A 38 4.49 2.95 -8.90
N ALA A 39 3.72 4.02 -9.07
CA ALA A 39 4.23 5.38 -8.86
C ALA A 39 4.66 5.63 -7.42
N GLY A 40 3.99 5.04 -6.46
CA GLY A 40 4.37 5.21 -5.07
C GLY A 40 3.52 4.37 -4.15
N ALA A 41 4.03 4.13 -2.95
CA ALA A 41 3.31 3.42 -1.91
C ALA A 41 3.78 3.95 -0.58
N THR A 42 2.84 4.19 0.33
CA THR A 42 3.16 4.70 1.66
C THR A 42 2.66 3.70 2.70
N VAL A 43 3.50 3.40 3.66
CA VAL A 43 3.16 2.47 4.73
C VAL A 43 2.91 3.26 6.01
N PHE A 44 1.77 3.02 6.63
CA PHE A 44 1.42 3.62 7.91
C PHE A 44 1.33 2.52 8.96
N ARG A 45 1.86 2.79 10.13
CA ARG A 45 1.66 1.90 11.27
C ARG A 45 0.61 2.53 12.17
N GLY A 46 -0.48 1.79 12.41
CA GLY A 46 -1.54 2.27 13.28
C GLY A 46 -1.16 2.13 14.73
N LEU A 47 -1.64 3.03 15.55
CA LEU A 47 -1.41 2.96 16.99
C LEU A 47 -2.25 1.86 17.62
N GLU A 48 -3.44 1.63 17.06
CA GLU A 48 -4.39 0.68 17.61
C GLU A 48 -5.39 0.35 16.52
N GLY A 49 -5.92 -0.86 16.55
CA GLY A 49 -6.94 -1.24 15.61
C GLY A 49 -7.37 -2.67 15.87
N TYR A 50 -8.52 -3.01 15.27
CA TYR A 50 -8.98 -4.37 15.35
C TYR A 50 -9.83 -4.69 14.11
N GLY A 51 -9.91 -5.96 13.77
CA GLY A 51 -10.66 -6.41 12.62
C GLY A 51 -10.36 -7.87 12.38
N GLU A 52 -10.73 -8.36 11.20
CA GLU A 52 -10.51 -9.75 10.85
C GLU A 52 -9.05 -10.17 11.02
N THR A 53 -8.13 -9.32 10.56
CA THR A 53 -6.72 -9.63 10.67
C THR A 53 -6.30 -9.77 12.12
N ALA A 54 -6.72 -8.82 12.96
CA ALA A 54 -6.39 -8.87 14.39
C ALA A 54 -7.05 -10.07 15.06
N GLU A 55 -8.29 -10.38 14.69
CA GLU A 55 -9.00 -11.54 15.23
C GLU A 55 -8.27 -12.83 14.91
N MET A 56 -7.82 -12.97 13.67
CA MET A 56 -7.15 -14.17 13.23
C MET A 56 -5.85 -14.42 13.96
N HIS A 57 -5.20 -13.36 14.41
CA HIS A 57 -3.89 -13.46 15.03
C HIS A 57 -3.89 -13.04 16.49
N LYS A 58 -5.04 -13.08 17.14
CA LYS A 58 -5.15 -12.58 18.51
C LYS A 58 -4.22 -13.23 19.49
N HIS A 59 -3.90 -14.51 19.28
CA HIS A 59 -2.98 -15.22 20.17
C HIS A 59 -1.52 -14.82 19.96
N HIS A 60 -1.26 -14.06 18.88
CA HIS A 60 0.06 -13.52 18.61
C HIS A 60 0.13 -12.02 18.84
N LEU A 61 -1.01 -11.40 19.13
CA LEU A 61 -1.05 -9.95 19.27
C LEU A 61 -0.30 -9.53 20.51
N THR A 62 0.60 -8.61 20.32
CA THR A 62 1.31 -7.95 21.39
C THR A 62 1.23 -6.48 21.10
N ARG A 63 1.75 -5.66 22.00
CA ARG A 63 1.78 -4.24 21.74
C ARG A 63 2.71 -3.88 20.58
N HIS A 64 3.47 -4.85 20.08
CA HIS A 64 4.36 -4.64 18.94
C HIS A 64 3.74 -5.09 17.62
N ASP A 65 2.57 -5.72 17.69
CA ASP A 65 1.90 -6.20 16.49
C ASP A 65 0.82 -5.20 16.10
N GLN A 66 1.26 -4.12 15.49
CA GLN A 66 0.38 -3.03 15.13
C GLN A 66 -0.27 -3.26 13.77
N PRO A 67 -1.43 -2.62 13.53
CA PRO A 67 -2.03 -2.66 12.20
C PRO A 67 -1.18 -1.85 11.23
N ILE A 68 -1.08 -2.37 10.01
CA ILE A 68 -0.34 -1.72 8.93
C ILE A 68 -1.32 -1.38 7.83
N LEU A 69 -1.22 -0.15 7.34
CA LEU A 69 -1.99 0.31 6.18
C LEU A 69 -1.01 0.71 5.09
N ILE A 70 -1.17 0.11 3.91
CA ILE A 70 -0.41 0.53 2.73
C ILE A 70 -1.36 1.28 1.82
N SER A 71 -0.99 2.49 1.45
CA SER A 71 -1.81 3.37 0.62
C SER A 71 -1.12 3.59 -0.72
N ILE A 72 -1.86 3.35 -1.80
CA ILE A 72 -1.33 3.45 -3.15
C ILE A 72 -2.37 4.17 -4.01
N VAL A 73 -1.93 5.22 -4.72
CA VAL A 73 -2.78 5.91 -5.69
C VAL A 73 -2.12 5.76 -7.05
N ASP A 74 -2.87 5.24 -8.00
CA ASP A 74 -2.38 5.08 -9.36
C ASP A 74 -3.58 4.96 -10.29
N THR A 75 -3.31 4.75 -11.57
CA THR A 75 -4.40 4.59 -12.55
C THR A 75 -5.15 3.29 -12.29
N ALA A 76 -6.40 3.25 -12.76
CA ALA A 76 -7.21 2.03 -12.64
C ALA A 76 -6.52 0.84 -13.29
N GLU A 77 -5.88 1.06 -14.44
CA GLU A 77 -5.19 0.00 -15.16
C GLU A 77 -4.01 -0.56 -14.38
N THR A 78 -3.22 0.33 -13.81
CA THR A 78 -2.05 -0.08 -13.03
C THR A 78 -2.49 -0.88 -11.79
N LEU A 79 -3.51 -0.40 -11.10
CA LEU A 79 -3.99 -1.10 -9.90
C LEU A 79 -4.69 -2.41 -10.24
N ALA A 80 -5.29 -2.50 -11.44
CA ALA A 80 -5.88 -3.76 -11.86
C ALA A 80 -4.82 -4.84 -12.06
N ARG A 81 -3.60 -4.46 -12.43
CA ARG A 81 -2.49 -5.40 -12.54
C ARG A 81 -1.89 -5.74 -11.19
N LEU A 82 -1.84 -4.77 -10.30
CA LEU A 82 -1.21 -4.96 -8.99
C LEU A 82 -2.07 -5.76 -8.03
N THR A 83 -3.36 -5.49 -8.00
CA THR A 83 -4.26 -6.05 -6.98
C THR A 83 -4.21 -7.58 -6.88
N PRO A 84 -4.31 -8.33 -8.00
CA PRO A 84 -4.24 -9.79 -7.87
C PRO A 84 -2.88 -10.28 -7.40
N VAL A 85 -1.81 -9.56 -7.72
CA VAL A 85 -0.47 -9.93 -7.26
C VAL A 85 -0.39 -9.81 -5.74
N VAL A 86 -0.87 -8.69 -5.20
CA VAL A 86 -0.86 -8.48 -3.76
C VAL A 86 -1.78 -9.48 -3.06
N GLU A 87 -2.95 -9.73 -3.64
CA GLU A 87 -3.89 -10.68 -3.07
C GLU A 87 -3.22 -12.05 -2.88
N GLU A 88 -2.44 -12.46 -3.84
CA GLU A 88 -1.78 -13.75 -3.78
C GLU A 88 -0.69 -13.80 -2.71
N MET A 89 -0.15 -12.66 -2.34
CA MET A 89 0.87 -12.58 -1.29
C MET A 89 0.27 -12.60 0.12
N MET A 90 -1.04 -12.37 0.23
CA MET A 90 -1.70 -12.24 1.53
C MET A 90 -2.44 -13.52 1.90
N ASP A 91 -2.35 -13.89 3.19
CA ASP A 91 -3.17 -14.98 3.72
C ASP A 91 -4.45 -14.43 4.32
N THR A 92 -4.35 -13.33 5.02
CA THR A 92 -5.49 -12.63 5.62
C THR A 92 -5.28 -11.15 5.44
N GLY A 93 -6.34 -10.40 5.61
CA GLY A 93 -6.27 -8.96 5.49
C GLY A 93 -7.42 -8.45 4.65
N LEU A 94 -7.34 -7.19 4.33
CA LEU A 94 -8.40 -6.51 3.61
C LEU A 94 -7.80 -5.55 2.62
N MET A 95 -8.36 -5.53 1.42
CA MET A 95 -8.03 -4.50 0.45
C MET A 95 -9.29 -3.72 0.12
N ALA A 96 -9.18 -2.41 0.14
CA ALA A 96 -10.29 -1.53 -0.21
C ALA A 96 -9.86 -0.65 -1.38
N ILE A 97 -10.76 -0.50 -2.33
CA ILE A 97 -10.48 0.27 -3.54
C ILE A 97 -11.55 1.35 -3.67
N SER A 98 -11.14 2.57 -3.95
CA SER A 98 -12.08 3.64 -4.20
C SER A 98 -11.61 4.47 -5.39
N ASP A 99 -12.58 5.07 -6.07
CA ASP A 99 -12.29 5.98 -7.16
C ASP A 99 -11.93 7.32 -6.57
N VAL A 100 -10.89 7.92 -7.10
CA VAL A 100 -10.42 9.23 -6.64
C VAL A 100 -10.03 10.06 -7.86
N ARG A 101 -9.77 11.32 -7.61
CA ARG A 101 -9.16 12.17 -8.61
C ARG A 101 -7.76 12.51 -8.13
N MET A 102 -6.80 12.35 -9.02
CA MET A 102 -5.39 12.51 -8.68
C MET A 102 -4.91 13.82 -9.30
N VAL A 103 -4.34 14.69 -8.48
CA VAL A 103 -3.72 15.91 -8.94
C VAL A 103 -2.23 15.81 -8.62
N ARG A 104 -1.42 15.74 -9.65
CA ARG A 104 0.03 15.73 -9.47
C ARG A 104 0.51 17.15 -9.29
N VAL A 105 1.19 17.41 -8.20
CA VAL A 105 1.71 18.75 -7.94
C VAL A 105 3.18 18.76 -8.30
N GLN A 106 3.51 19.50 -9.34
CA GLN A 106 4.89 19.63 -9.79
C GLN A 106 5.01 21.02 -10.42
N LYS A 107 5.30 21.98 -9.56
CA LYS A 107 5.25 23.38 -9.97
C LYS A 107 6.39 23.80 -10.88
N LYS A 108 7.47 23.07 -10.81
CA LYS A 108 8.58 23.29 -11.74
C LYS A 108 9.33 21.98 -11.88
N ALA A 109 9.91 21.82 -13.06
CA ALA A 109 10.74 20.64 -13.28
C ALA A 109 11.99 20.76 -12.44
N ALA A 110 12.30 19.73 -11.67
CA ALA A 110 13.52 19.70 -10.91
C ALA A 110 14.69 19.42 -11.84
N PRO A 111 15.81 20.11 -11.68
CA PRO A 111 17.00 19.76 -12.44
C PRO A 111 17.42 18.33 -12.10
N ALA A 112 17.87 17.59 -13.10
CA ALA A 112 18.25 16.20 -12.89
C ALA A 112 19.28 16.05 -11.78
N ASN A 113 20.19 17.00 -11.65
CA ASN A 113 21.26 16.92 -10.66
C ASN A 113 20.76 17.12 -9.22
N GLU A 114 19.54 17.60 -9.03
CA GLU A 114 19.00 17.73 -7.68
C GLU A 114 18.69 16.35 -7.09
N PHE A 115 18.36 15.42 -7.93
CA PHE A 115 17.92 14.11 -7.47
C PHE A 115 18.86 13.00 -7.89
N ALA A 116 19.97 13.34 -8.51
CA ALA A 116 20.92 12.37 -8.96
C ALA A 116 21.90 11.95 -7.88
N ASN A 117 21.83 12.56 -6.73
CA ASN A 117 22.76 12.30 -5.64
C ASN A 117 22.37 11.14 -4.78
#